data_f5a355b326b563fb64cc579248681758
#
_entry.id   f5a355b326b563fb64cc579248681758
#
_cell.length_a   1.000
_cell.length_b   1.000
_cell.length_c   1.000
_cell.angle_alpha   90.00
_cell.angle_beta   90.00
_cell.angle_gamma   90.00
#
_symmetry.space_group_name_H-M   'P 1'
#
loop_
_entity.id
_entity.type
_entity.pdbx_description
1 polymer ?
#
loop_
_entity_poly.entity_id
_entity_poly.type
_entity_poly.pdbx_seq_one_letter_code
_entity_poly.pdbx_strand_id
1 'polypeptide(L)'
;MIFPFSIVHAPLCGNFIEWRISLMNQKALALLVTMMVCMPGAAYAARTYDGQPLATKNGPAYEPQTVDDVARRAAQAEAIRKLQDEPDQFAEEAIQAKQESDKEKKARKERGEDKATSESDLPITIYGDHVLYHSDTGEFTASGNVRLYQGTQRLYTTEARGNALTGDVYLLQGGRMIDPPNTTDSDWGHYNFKTQTGTVRNMKGTNGDDLYKADIAHIYKDHVDLDQGASVTRCPAVEHLPCLEVRADHVVIYPNDKIIAYGVKVYLKGKHIYSRDRWINRLNDGENKQSFVPHIGYDEDQGIKLRYNYSYDFSDHNTLDADIKYYSKIGWRPMFTDTQDERNFYVRYMEGFDEDDNNNWIRKMHDIKVGYKPHRISDSLPLSYSAYASHGLWKDKRIKSWHTEYAVFLNHDPITLIHGDRPLTLGLGVGRKWINESERDSTRKTWLYSATLRKNLGAGFSSWLGYYWEKRQASIFDYGRPDMDREVQFGLSKTFTPRDNVTFMTRYDEAGHNIYEYIWRWRHDFCCFRLTFEYRDKRYKGGDDEWSVQYELFRW
;
A
#
# COMPACT_ATOMS: atom_id res chain seq x y z
N MET A 1 17.95 30.62 -20.93
CA MET A 1 16.75 31.49 -20.88
C MET A 1 16.00 31.15 -19.61
N ILE A 2 16.02 32.06 -18.65
CA ILE A 2 15.44 31.89 -17.32
C ILE A 2 14.00 32.45 -17.41
N PHE A 3 13.02 31.60 -17.19
CA PHE A 3 11.64 32.06 -17.02
C PHE A 3 11.34 32.15 -15.52
N PRO A 4 10.86 33.30 -15.01
CA PRO A 4 10.46 33.41 -13.63
C PRO A 4 9.05 32.82 -13.46
N PHE A 5 8.92 31.82 -12.61
CA PHE A 5 7.63 31.35 -12.11
C PHE A 5 7.20 32.24 -10.94
N SER A 6 6.21 33.09 -11.18
CA SER A 6 5.50 33.79 -10.11
C SER A 6 4.50 32.83 -9.49
N ILE A 7 4.67 32.51 -8.22
CA ILE A 7 3.71 31.75 -7.42
C ILE A 7 2.56 32.71 -7.07
N VAL A 8 1.42 32.55 -7.73
CA VAL A 8 0.19 33.20 -7.35
C VAL A 8 -0.55 32.26 -6.38
N HIS A 9 -0.67 32.68 -5.14
CA HIS A 9 -1.59 32.09 -4.17
C HIS A 9 -3.02 32.28 -4.70
N ALA A 10 -3.68 31.19 -5.08
CA ALA A 10 -5.09 31.20 -5.40
C ALA A 10 -5.91 30.69 -4.20
N PRO A 11 -6.94 31.42 -3.78
CA PRO A 11 -7.86 30.94 -2.76
C PRO A 11 -8.82 29.90 -3.33
N LEU A 12 -9.03 28.88 -2.54
CA LEU A 12 -10.14 27.93 -2.40
C LEU A 12 -11.25 27.88 -3.47
N CYS A 13 -11.41 26.69 -4.01
CA CYS A 13 -12.66 26.07 -4.54
C CYS A 13 -13.81 27.02 -4.95
N GLY A 14 -13.65 27.64 -6.07
CA GLY A 14 -14.72 28.34 -6.74
C GLY A 14 -14.23 28.81 -8.10
N ASN A 15 -14.82 28.27 -9.16
CA ASN A 15 -14.63 28.65 -10.56
C ASN A 15 -13.27 28.31 -11.19
N PHE A 16 -13.15 27.08 -11.66
CA PHE A 16 -12.16 26.71 -12.67
C PHE A 16 -12.84 26.03 -13.86
N ILE A 17 -13.35 26.82 -14.79
CA ILE A 17 -13.52 26.41 -16.18
C ILE A 17 -13.18 27.65 -17.01
N GLU A 18 -11.92 27.83 -17.34
CA GLU A 18 -11.44 28.52 -18.55
C GLU A 18 -9.94 28.30 -18.73
N TRP A 19 -9.60 27.10 -19.22
CA TRP A 19 -8.36 26.95 -19.98
C TRP A 19 -8.74 26.42 -21.37
N ARG A 20 -8.39 27.19 -22.40
CA ARG A 20 -8.56 26.83 -23.79
C ARG A 20 -7.86 25.51 -24.08
N ILE A 21 -8.61 24.43 -24.11
CA ILE A 21 -8.22 23.16 -24.75
C ILE A 21 -8.55 23.32 -26.23
N SER A 22 -7.66 23.97 -26.96
CA SER A 22 -7.68 23.98 -28.41
C SER A 22 -6.90 22.73 -28.84
N LEU A 23 -7.60 21.64 -29.11
CA LEU A 23 -7.23 20.44 -29.86
C LEU A 23 -7.84 19.13 -29.30
N MET A 24 -8.97 19.21 -28.61
CA MET A 24 -9.74 18.00 -28.32
C MET A 24 -10.89 17.85 -29.32
N ASN A 25 -11.00 16.66 -29.88
CA ASN A 25 -12.12 16.30 -30.76
C ASN A 25 -13.44 16.47 -29.99
N GLN A 26 -14.31 17.38 -30.45
CA GLN A 26 -15.56 17.76 -29.78
C GLN A 26 -16.46 16.58 -29.42
N LYS A 27 -16.36 15.46 -30.14
CA LYS A 27 -17.12 14.24 -29.85
C LYS A 27 -16.63 13.51 -28.57
N ALA A 28 -15.33 13.57 -28.28
CA ALA A 28 -14.78 12.96 -27.05
C ALA A 28 -15.12 13.80 -25.82
N LEU A 29 -15.14 15.13 -25.96
CA LEU A 29 -15.55 16.05 -24.88
C LEU A 29 -17.05 15.88 -24.57
N ALA A 30 -17.89 15.73 -25.59
CA ALA A 30 -19.32 15.50 -25.42
C ALA A 30 -19.61 14.16 -24.70
N LEU A 31 -18.84 13.11 -24.99
CA LEU A 31 -18.99 11.81 -24.32
C LEU A 31 -18.57 11.89 -22.83
N LEU A 32 -17.51 12.63 -22.53
CA LEU A 32 -17.04 12.87 -21.17
C LEU A 32 -18.05 13.67 -20.34
N VAL A 33 -18.62 14.73 -20.92
CA VAL A 33 -19.66 15.54 -20.31
C VAL A 33 -20.96 14.76 -20.16
N THR A 34 -21.32 13.92 -21.14
CA THR A 34 -22.53 13.08 -21.06
C THR A 34 -22.39 11.97 -20.00
N MET A 35 -21.20 11.38 -19.82
CA MET A 35 -20.96 10.43 -18.72
C MET A 35 -20.97 11.10 -17.33
N MET A 36 -20.54 12.36 -17.23
CA MET A 36 -20.65 13.13 -15.98
C MET A 36 -22.08 13.59 -15.67
N VAL A 37 -22.92 13.75 -16.69
CA VAL A 37 -24.31 14.25 -16.58
C VAL A 37 -25.32 13.11 -16.46
N CYS A 38 -25.00 11.90 -16.94
CA CYS A 38 -25.88 10.72 -16.85
C CYS A 38 -25.74 9.93 -15.54
N MET A 39 -25.08 10.46 -14.52
CA MET A 39 -25.34 9.96 -13.16
C MET A 39 -26.76 10.39 -12.75
N PRO A 40 -27.62 9.48 -12.23
CA PRO A 40 -29.00 9.82 -11.91
C PRO A 40 -29.04 11.03 -10.97
N GLY A 41 -29.75 12.03 -11.42
CA GLY A 41 -29.78 13.38 -10.86
C GLY A 41 -29.97 13.45 -9.36
N ALA A 42 -28.89 13.73 -8.64
CA ALA A 42 -28.99 14.28 -7.30
C ALA A 42 -29.19 15.78 -7.45
N ALA A 43 -30.43 16.22 -7.33
CA ALA A 43 -30.76 17.63 -7.25
C ALA A 43 -29.89 18.32 -6.20
N TYR A 44 -29.12 19.32 -6.62
CA TYR A 44 -28.38 20.21 -5.74
C TYR A 44 -29.36 21.05 -4.93
N ALA A 45 -29.76 20.57 -3.75
CA ALA A 45 -30.27 21.41 -2.70
C ALA A 45 -29.10 21.79 -1.82
N ALA A 46 -28.60 23.01 -1.96
CA ALA A 46 -27.70 23.62 -0.99
C ALA A 46 -28.46 23.69 0.35
N ARG A 47 -28.20 22.76 1.25
CA ARG A 47 -28.59 22.90 2.66
C ARG A 47 -27.41 23.54 3.37
N THR A 48 -27.67 24.70 3.93
CA THR A 48 -26.81 25.32 4.92
C THR A 48 -26.61 24.35 6.08
N TYR A 49 -25.36 24.12 6.43
CA TYR A 49 -24.95 23.31 7.58
C TYR A 49 -25.30 24.11 8.83
N ASP A 50 -26.26 23.64 9.61
CA ASP A 50 -26.73 24.28 10.86
C ASP A 50 -26.16 23.60 12.12
N GLY A 51 -25.02 22.94 12.03
CA GLY A 51 -24.28 22.45 13.19
C GLY A 51 -24.95 21.34 13.99
N GLN A 52 -26.03 20.73 13.52
CA GLN A 52 -26.65 19.61 14.20
C GLN A 52 -25.92 18.29 13.93
N PRO A 53 -25.66 17.46 14.96
CA PRO A 53 -25.02 16.17 14.77
C PRO A 53 -25.94 15.26 13.96
N LEU A 54 -25.40 14.65 12.92
CA LEU A 54 -26.07 13.60 12.14
C LEU A 54 -26.31 12.40 13.09
N ALA A 55 -27.55 12.28 13.60
CA ALA A 55 -27.99 11.11 14.34
C ALA A 55 -27.96 9.91 13.38
N THR A 56 -27.04 9.00 13.57
CA THR A 56 -27.07 7.71 12.95
C THR A 56 -28.10 6.83 13.65
N LYS A 57 -28.96 6.21 12.90
CA LYS A 57 -30.15 5.49 13.39
C LYS A 57 -29.87 4.32 14.35
N ASN A 58 -28.62 3.91 14.55
CA ASN A 58 -28.19 2.78 15.39
C ASN A 58 -26.78 2.93 15.99
N GLY A 59 -26.29 4.14 16.25
CA GLY A 59 -25.03 4.35 16.96
C GLY A 59 -25.23 5.10 18.27
N PRO A 60 -24.35 4.95 19.27
CA PRO A 60 -24.39 5.78 20.45
C PRO A 60 -24.31 7.23 20.02
N ALA A 61 -25.18 8.08 20.57
CA ALA A 61 -25.19 9.51 20.31
C ALA A 61 -23.77 10.05 20.53
N TYR A 62 -23.24 10.76 19.54
CA TYR A 62 -22.00 11.50 19.69
C TYR A 62 -22.25 12.54 20.77
N GLU A 63 -21.70 12.31 21.97
CA GLU A 63 -21.69 13.34 22.99
C GLU A 63 -20.80 14.48 22.51
N PRO A 64 -21.32 15.72 22.39
CA PRO A 64 -20.51 16.85 22.00
C PRO A 64 -19.40 17.02 23.04
N GLN A 65 -18.17 16.84 22.62
CA GLN A 65 -17.01 17.05 23.46
C GLN A 65 -16.96 18.52 23.83
N THR A 66 -16.72 18.81 25.10
CA THR A 66 -16.51 20.20 25.54
C THR A 66 -15.26 20.76 24.85
N VAL A 67 -15.22 22.09 24.64
CA VAL A 67 -14.02 22.76 24.08
C VAL A 67 -12.77 22.41 24.90
N ASP A 68 -12.92 22.23 26.20
CA ASP A 68 -11.84 21.85 27.11
C ASP A 68 -11.37 20.41 26.89
N ASP A 69 -12.27 19.48 26.56
CA ASP A 69 -11.89 18.10 26.19
C ASP A 69 -11.13 18.03 24.88
N VAL A 70 -11.55 18.83 23.90
CA VAL A 70 -10.85 18.94 22.61
C VAL A 70 -9.47 19.57 22.80
N ALA A 71 -9.38 20.66 23.59
CA ALA A 71 -8.10 21.31 23.89
C ALA A 71 -7.15 20.40 24.67
N ARG A 72 -7.65 19.67 25.67
CA ARG A 72 -6.86 18.70 26.45
C ARG A 72 -6.32 17.58 25.57
N ARG A 73 -7.15 17.00 24.69
CA ARG A 73 -6.74 15.95 23.76
C ARG A 73 -5.73 16.45 22.72
N ALA A 74 -5.91 17.68 22.22
CA ALA A 74 -4.95 18.28 21.30
C ALA A 74 -3.59 18.49 21.99
N ALA A 75 -3.57 19.01 23.22
CA ALA A 75 -2.34 19.18 23.99
C ALA A 75 -1.65 17.84 24.31
N GLN A 76 -2.43 16.82 24.63
CA GLN A 76 -1.91 15.48 24.88
C GLN A 76 -1.33 14.84 23.60
N ALA A 77 -2.02 14.96 22.46
CA ALA A 77 -1.53 14.46 21.17
C ALA A 77 -0.24 15.19 20.76
N GLU A 78 -0.14 16.49 21.04
CA GLU A 78 1.08 17.27 20.77
C GLU A 78 2.23 16.85 21.70
N ALA A 79 1.97 16.60 22.98
CA ALA A 79 2.97 16.13 23.92
C ALA A 79 3.51 14.73 23.49
N ILE A 80 2.63 13.80 23.11
CA ILE A 80 3.01 12.48 22.59
C ILE A 80 3.82 12.60 21.30
N ARG A 81 3.45 13.52 20.40
CA ARG A 81 4.19 13.75 19.15
C ARG A 81 5.59 14.31 19.42
N LYS A 82 5.73 15.21 20.37
CA LYS A 82 7.06 15.72 20.80
C LYS A 82 7.95 14.59 21.33
N LEU A 83 7.40 13.69 22.15
CA LEU A 83 8.14 12.51 22.63
C LEU A 83 8.63 11.59 21.50
N GLN A 84 7.85 11.49 20.41
CA GLN A 84 8.23 10.70 19.23
C GLN A 84 9.31 11.38 18.39
N ASP A 85 9.28 12.73 18.32
CA ASP A 85 10.23 13.53 17.53
C ASP A 85 11.58 13.74 18.25
N GLU A 86 11.64 13.54 19.56
CA GLU A 86 12.89 13.57 20.32
C GLU A 86 13.80 12.39 19.94
N PRO A 87 15.14 12.59 19.91
CA PRO A 87 16.09 11.51 19.71
C PRO A 87 15.88 10.43 20.78
N ASP A 88 15.42 9.27 20.37
CA ASP A 88 15.06 8.20 21.28
C ASP A 88 16.27 7.28 21.52
N GLN A 89 17.16 7.70 22.43
CA GLN A 89 18.32 6.89 22.83
C GLN A 89 17.92 5.51 23.37
N PHE A 90 16.71 5.35 23.92
CA PHE A 90 16.22 4.09 24.45
C PHE A 90 15.72 3.13 23.38
N ALA A 91 15.37 3.63 22.19
CA ALA A 91 15.05 2.77 21.06
C ALA A 91 16.27 1.97 20.59
N GLU A 92 17.46 2.57 20.66
CA GLU A 92 18.71 1.87 20.34
C GLU A 92 19.02 0.77 21.36
N GLU A 93 18.80 1.03 22.66
CA GLU A 93 18.95 0.02 23.71
C GLU A 93 17.97 -1.14 23.54
N ALA A 94 16.71 -0.87 23.17
CA ALA A 94 15.71 -1.91 22.89
C ALA A 94 16.08 -2.76 21.66
N ILE A 95 16.64 -2.13 20.61
CA ILE A 95 17.15 -2.82 19.44
C ILE A 95 18.36 -3.68 19.80
N GLN A 96 19.27 -3.18 20.63
CA GLN A 96 20.42 -3.96 21.12
C GLN A 96 19.97 -5.14 21.97
N ALA A 97 19.02 -4.95 22.89
CA ALA A 97 18.44 -6.02 23.70
C ALA A 97 17.80 -7.12 22.83
N LYS A 98 17.12 -6.73 21.74
CA LYS A 98 16.59 -7.68 20.75
C LYS A 98 17.72 -8.46 20.07
N GLN A 99 18.78 -7.78 19.62
CA GLN A 99 19.93 -8.43 18.98
C GLN A 99 20.66 -9.40 19.90
N GLU A 100 20.80 -9.04 21.19
CA GLU A 100 21.39 -9.93 22.21
C GLU A 100 20.50 -11.14 22.46
N SER A 101 19.19 -10.96 22.58
CA SER A 101 18.21 -12.05 22.68
C SER A 101 18.27 -12.98 21.47
N ASP A 102 18.37 -12.44 20.25
CA ASP A 102 18.47 -13.23 19.03
C ASP A 102 19.80 -14.01 18.94
N LYS A 103 20.90 -13.44 19.43
CA LYS A 103 22.19 -14.14 19.57
C LYS A 103 22.10 -15.29 20.59
N GLU A 104 21.45 -15.04 21.73
CA GLU A 104 21.25 -16.06 22.77
C GLU A 104 20.32 -17.19 22.29
N LYS A 105 19.25 -16.85 21.53
CA LYS A 105 18.39 -17.83 20.86
C LYS A 105 19.17 -18.70 19.89
N LYS A 106 20.05 -18.09 19.08
CA LYS A 106 20.92 -18.82 18.15
C LYS A 106 21.87 -19.76 18.88
N ALA A 107 22.49 -19.29 19.97
CA ALA A 107 23.37 -20.10 20.80
C ALA A 107 22.64 -21.25 21.54
N ARG A 108 21.37 -21.06 21.95
CA ARG A 108 20.52 -22.12 22.53
C ARG A 108 20.14 -23.15 21.48
N LYS A 109 19.78 -22.71 20.26
CA LYS A 109 19.47 -23.60 19.14
C LYS A 109 20.66 -24.47 18.73
N GLU A 110 21.88 -23.90 18.73
CA GLU A 110 23.13 -24.63 18.48
C GLU A 110 23.42 -25.67 19.58
N ARG A 111 22.86 -25.49 20.80
CA ARG A 111 22.96 -26.44 21.92
C ARG A 111 21.83 -27.46 21.97
N GLY A 112 20.89 -27.45 20.99
CA GLY A 112 19.79 -28.41 20.94
C GLY A 112 18.65 -28.15 21.92
N GLU A 113 18.56 -26.95 22.49
CA GLU A 113 17.49 -26.53 23.38
C GLU A 113 16.36 -25.90 22.58
N ASP A 114 15.48 -26.72 21.97
CA ASP A 114 14.34 -26.25 21.18
C ASP A 114 13.23 -25.70 22.07
N LYS A 115 13.24 -24.38 22.31
CA LYS A 115 12.03 -23.58 22.53
C LYS A 115 12.06 -22.41 21.56
N ALA A 116 11.17 -22.45 20.56
CA ALA A 116 10.92 -21.29 19.70
C ALA A 116 10.40 -20.14 20.58
N THR A 117 11.25 -19.16 20.84
CA THR A 117 10.88 -17.94 21.55
C THR A 117 10.19 -17.01 20.57
N SER A 118 8.91 -16.70 20.80
CA SER A 118 8.16 -15.73 19.99
C SER A 118 8.61 -14.30 20.32
N GLU A 119 8.25 -13.32 19.49
CA GLU A 119 8.52 -11.89 19.76
C GLU A 119 7.86 -11.43 21.07
N SER A 120 6.76 -12.08 21.49
CA SER A 120 6.09 -11.90 22.78
C SER A 120 6.92 -12.31 24.00
N ASP A 121 7.99 -13.06 23.83
CA ASP A 121 8.89 -13.48 24.91
C ASP A 121 10.05 -12.48 25.16
N LEU A 122 10.13 -11.42 24.35
CA LEU A 122 11.11 -10.36 24.56
C LEU A 122 10.75 -9.55 25.82
N PRO A 123 11.75 -9.07 26.57
CA PRO A 123 11.49 -8.24 27.74
C PRO A 123 10.80 -6.93 27.34
N ILE A 124 9.87 -6.49 28.17
CA ILE A 124 9.25 -5.17 28.06
C ILE A 124 10.14 -4.19 28.83
N THR A 125 10.59 -3.14 28.13
CA THR A 125 11.36 -2.06 28.73
C THR A 125 10.46 -0.84 28.93
N ILE A 126 10.46 -0.27 30.12
CA ILE A 126 9.59 0.83 30.53
C ILE A 126 10.44 2.00 30.99
N TYR A 127 10.21 3.18 30.43
CA TYR A 127 10.81 4.44 30.82
C TYR A 127 9.73 5.46 31.17
N GLY A 128 10.02 6.36 32.10
CA GLY A 128 9.15 7.46 32.49
C GLY A 128 9.85 8.37 33.46
N ASP A 129 9.36 9.60 33.66
CA ASP A 129 9.93 10.52 34.64
C ASP A 129 9.79 9.97 36.06
N HIS A 130 8.69 9.24 36.32
CA HIS A 130 8.42 8.53 37.55
C HIS A 130 7.96 7.12 37.25
N VAL A 131 8.73 6.11 37.68
CA VAL A 131 8.37 4.69 37.54
C VAL A 131 8.40 4.04 38.90
N LEU A 132 7.26 3.48 39.32
CA LEU A 132 7.13 2.66 40.51
C LEU A 132 6.91 1.21 40.05
N TYR A 133 7.74 0.30 40.57
CA TYR A 133 7.67 -1.12 40.24
C TYR A 133 7.71 -1.97 41.52
N HIS A 134 6.77 -2.87 41.67
CA HIS A 134 6.69 -3.84 42.73
C HIS A 134 7.20 -5.20 42.24
N SER A 135 8.41 -5.57 42.68
CA SER A 135 9.09 -6.77 42.17
C SER A 135 8.42 -8.09 42.56
N ASP A 136 7.67 -8.09 43.65
CA ASP A 136 6.94 -9.25 44.20
C ASP A 136 5.64 -9.52 43.43
N THR A 137 4.91 -8.49 43.03
CA THR A 137 3.65 -8.60 42.30
C THR A 137 3.79 -8.37 40.81
N GLY A 138 4.89 -7.76 40.38
CA GLY A 138 5.11 -7.35 39.00
C GLY A 138 4.33 -6.10 38.57
N GLU A 139 3.60 -5.47 39.50
CA GLU A 139 2.82 -4.28 39.19
C GLU A 139 3.72 -3.06 38.96
N PHE A 140 3.35 -2.25 38.01
CA PHE A 140 4.02 -0.99 37.74
C PHE A 140 3.06 0.16 37.47
N THR A 141 3.52 1.35 37.82
CA THR A 141 2.91 2.62 37.41
C THR A 141 4.01 3.52 36.89
N ALA A 142 3.82 4.05 35.67
CA ALA A 142 4.75 4.98 35.05
C ALA A 142 4.01 6.27 34.68
N SER A 143 4.62 7.43 34.93
CA SER A 143 4.04 8.73 34.59
C SER A 143 5.11 9.71 34.14
N GLY A 144 4.71 10.67 33.31
CA GLY A 144 5.58 11.64 32.63
C GLY A 144 6.47 10.99 31.56
N ASN A 145 6.34 11.41 30.32
CA ASN A 145 7.19 10.94 29.21
C ASN A 145 7.34 9.42 29.11
N VAL A 146 6.23 8.69 29.29
CA VAL A 146 6.26 7.23 29.36
C VAL A 146 6.49 6.61 28.01
N ARG A 147 7.45 5.70 27.93
CA ARG A 147 7.82 4.93 26.74
C ARG A 147 7.94 3.45 27.09
N LEU A 148 7.27 2.60 26.33
CA LEU A 148 7.35 1.15 26.46
C LEU A 148 7.85 0.55 25.16
N TYR A 149 8.73 -0.41 25.24
CA TYR A 149 9.34 -1.10 24.11
C TYR A 149 9.24 -2.60 24.28
N GLN A 150 8.89 -3.29 23.19
CA GLN A 150 9.04 -4.73 23.06
C GLN A 150 9.39 -5.05 21.60
N GLY A 151 10.60 -5.48 21.32
CA GLY A 151 11.05 -5.71 19.96
C GLY A 151 10.97 -4.46 19.09
N THR A 152 10.16 -4.49 18.04
CA THR A 152 9.91 -3.35 17.15
C THR A 152 8.75 -2.46 17.59
N GLN A 153 7.92 -2.95 18.53
CA GLN A 153 6.76 -2.24 19.03
C GLN A 153 7.17 -1.15 20.02
N ARG A 154 6.57 0.01 19.86
CA ARG A 154 6.82 1.19 20.71
C ARG A 154 5.49 1.78 21.15
N LEU A 155 5.38 2.12 22.41
CA LEU A 155 4.20 2.73 22.98
C LEU A 155 4.59 4.00 23.73
N TYR A 156 3.97 5.11 23.39
CA TYR A 156 4.17 6.43 23.99
C TYR A 156 2.90 6.88 24.68
N THR A 157 3.01 7.32 25.92
CA THR A 157 1.87 7.82 26.70
C THR A 157 2.35 8.78 27.79
N THR A 158 1.44 9.46 28.44
CA THR A 158 1.72 10.28 29.62
C THR A 158 1.58 9.51 30.93
N GLU A 159 0.79 8.42 30.93
CA GLU A 159 0.58 7.56 32.06
C GLU A 159 0.29 6.13 31.64
N ALA A 160 0.98 5.17 32.23
CA ALA A 160 0.73 3.75 32.04
C ALA A 160 0.69 3.03 33.39
N ARG A 161 -0.19 2.05 33.50
CA ARG A 161 -0.25 1.11 34.60
C ARG A 161 -0.29 -0.30 34.07
N GLY A 162 0.27 -1.25 34.77
CA GLY A 162 0.21 -2.62 34.31
C GLY A 162 0.92 -3.59 35.25
N ASN A 163 1.13 -4.78 34.71
CA ASN A 163 1.81 -5.85 35.41
C ASN A 163 2.79 -6.55 34.45
N ALA A 164 4.07 -6.44 34.75
CA ALA A 164 5.14 -7.01 33.94
C ALA A 164 5.13 -8.56 33.93
N LEU A 165 4.61 -9.18 35.00
CA LEU A 165 4.51 -10.64 35.09
C LEU A 165 3.37 -11.20 34.25
N THR A 166 2.23 -10.51 34.17
CA THR A 166 1.11 -10.91 33.28
C THR A 166 1.25 -10.36 31.86
N GLY A 167 1.99 -9.28 31.68
CA GLY A 167 2.15 -8.58 30.40
C GLY A 167 1.08 -7.52 30.12
N ASP A 168 0.18 -7.25 31.08
CA ASP A 168 -0.91 -6.29 30.91
C ASP A 168 -0.42 -4.86 31.06
N VAL A 169 -0.86 -3.98 30.14
CA VAL A 169 -0.62 -2.55 30.18
C VAL A 169 -1.91 -1.79 29.89
N TYR A 170 -2.22 -0.83 30.73
CA TYR A 170 -3.38 0.06 30.62
C TYR A 170 -2.93 1.49 30.36
N LEU A 171 -3.49 2.11 29.35
CA LEU A 171 -3.29 3.49 28.94
C LEU A 171 -4.56 4.28 29.31
N LEU A 172 -4.59 4.83 30.50
CA LEU A 172 -5.81 5.46 31.03
C LEU A 172 -6.15 6.78 30.34
N GLN A 173 -5.13 7.46 29.82
CA GLN A 173 -5.25 8.75 29.15
C GLN A 173 -4.92 8.64 27.64
N GLY A 174 -4.97 7.41 27.12
CA GLY A 174 -4.61 7.12 25.74
C GLY A 174 -3.11 7.03 25.49
N GLY A 175 -2.76 6.83 24.25
CA GLY A 175 -1.37 6.69 23.84
C GLY A 175 -1.23 6.54 22.33
N ARG A 176 0.03 6.54 21.91
CA ARG A 176 0.45 6.24 20.53
C ARG A 176 1.24 4.96 20.50
N MET A 177 0.74 3.99 19.75
CA MET A 177 1.45 2.75 19.46
C MET A 177 2.04 2.82 18.05
N ILE A 178 3.30 2.46 17.93
CA ILE A 178 4.00 2.33 16.64
C ILE A 178 4.43 0.87 16.50
N ASP A 179 3.91 0.22 15.50
CA ASP A 179 4.26 -1.13 15.06
C ASP A 179 4.43 -1.08 13.54
N PRO A 180 5.65 -0.78 13.05
CA PRO A 180 5.89 -0.50 11.63
C PRO A 180 5.32 -1.58 10.70
N PRO A 181 4.54 -1.18 9.65
CA PRO A 181 4.33 0.19 9.14
C PRO A 181 3.19 0.98 9.79
N ASN A 182 2.55 0.47 10.83
CA ASN A 182 1.35 1.04 11.43
C ASN A 182 1.65 2.02 12.55
N THR A 183 0.86 3.08 12.63
CA THR A 183 0.80 3.97 13.78
C THR A 183 -0.64 4.09 14.25
N THR A 184 -0.88 3.95 15.55
CA THR A 184 -2.22 3.97 16.14
C THR A 184 -2.25 4.90 17.34
N ASP A 185 -3.15 5.87 17.33
CA ASP A 185 -3.50 6.75 18.45
C ASP A 185 -4.81 6.27 19.06
N SER A 186 -4.93 6.38 20.39
CA SER A 186 -6.14 6.04 21.13
C SER A 186 -6.35 6.94 22.33
N ASP A 187 -7.60 7.08 22.79
CA ASP A 187 -7.94 7.83 24.01
C ASP A 187 -7.87 6.96 25.27
N TRP A 188 -7.98 5.67 25.10
CA TRP A 188 -7.85 4.64 26.13
C TRP A 188 -7.40 3.34 25.49
N GLY A 189 -6.62 2.56 26.20
CA GLY A 189 -6.17 1.26 25.73
C GLY A 189 -5.83 0.29 26.84
N HIS A 190 -6.06 -0.98 26.58
CA HIS A 190 -5.52 -2.13 27.28
C HIS A 190 -4.80 -3.00 26.28
N TYR A 191 -3.58 -3.37 26.54
CA TYR A 191 -2.81 -4.27 25.70
C TYR A 191 -2.03 -5.26 26.56
N ASN A 192 -2.05 -6.53 26.17
CA ASN A 192 -1.25 -7.57 26.79
C ASN A 192 -0.12 -7.98 25.84
N PHE A 193 1.10 -7.66 26.20
CA PHE A 193 2.30 -7.92 25.40
C PHE A 193 2.62 -9.40 25.25
N LYS A 194 2.24 -10.25 26.22
CA LYS A 194 2.49 -11.71 26.15
C LYS A 194 1.55 -12.42 25.19
N THR A 195 0.27 -12.09 25.27
CA THR A 195 -0.75 -12.67 24.38
C THR A 195 -0.87 -11.94 23.06
N GLN A 196 -0.32 -10.72 22.98
CA GLN A 196 -0.47 -9.80 21.83
C GLN A 196 -1.94 -9.49 21.55
N THR A 197 -2.74 -9.35 22.63
CA THR A 197 -4.16 -9.02 22.54
C THR A 197 -4.45 -7.72 23.28
N GLY A 198 -5.49 -7.01 22.85
CA GLY A 198 -5.85 -5.75 23.49
C GLY A 198 -7.18 -5.20 23.04
N THR A 199 -7.57 -4.12 23.67
CA THR A 199 -8.74 -3.32 23.30
C THR A 199 -8.37 -1.86 23.39
N VAL A 200 -8.70 -1.09 22.35
CA VAL A 200 -8.47 0.36 22.32
C VAL A 200 -9.76 1.08 21.96
N ARG A 201 -9.92 2.30 22.47
CA ARG A 201 -11.11 3.14 22.22
C ARG A 201 -10.72 4.41 21.51
N ASN A 202 -11.65 4.90 20.65
CA ASN A 202 -11.47 6.08 19.82
C ASN A 202 -10.14 6.02 19.03
N MET A 203 -9.93 4.85 18.42
CA MET A 203 -8.73 4.57 17.65
C MET A 203 -8.66 5.41 16.40
N LYS A 204 -7.48 5.97 16.13
CA LYS A 204 -7.11 6.58 14.85
C LYS A 204 -5.76 6.02 14.46
N GLY A 205 -5.66 5.56 13.22
CA GLY A 205 -4.43 4.96 12.77
C GLY A 205 -4.08 5.31 11.34
N THR A 206 -2.83 5.01 10.99
CA THR A 206 -2.32 5.14 9.64
C THR A 206 -1.63 3.85 9.23
N ASN A 207 -1.88 3.44 7.99
CA ASN A 207 -1.14 2.37 7.33
C ASN A 207 -0.84 2.83 5.89
N GLY A 208 0.38 3.29 5.66
CA GLY A 208 0.72 3.97 4.42
C GLY A 208 -0.14 5.21 4.19
N ASP A 209 -0.87 5.25 3.08
CA ASP A 209 -1.78 6.35 2.73
C ASP A 209 -3.18 6.22 3.38
N ASP A 210 -3.50 5.07 3.99
CA ASP A 210 -4.81 4.82 4.58
C ASP A 210 -4.89 5.39 6.01
N LEU A 211 -5.90 6.22 6.24
CA LEU A 211 -6.26 6.79 7.54
C LEU A 211 -7.51 6.08 8.02
N TYR A 212 -7.44 5.40 9.15
CA TYR A 212 -8.57 4.66 9.70
C TYR A 212 -8.94 5.12 11.10
N LYS A 213 -10.21 4.96 11.42
CA LYS A 213 -10.80 5.26 12.72
C LYS A 213 -11.72 4.12 13.14
N ALA A 214 -11.84 3.93 14.44
CA ALA A 214 -12.87 3.07 15.04
C ALA A 214 -13.18 3.56 16.45
N ASP A 215 -14.43 3.42 16.88
CA ASP A 215 -14.80 3.75 18.26
C ASP A 215 -14.25 2.70 19.21
N ILE A 216 -14.26 1.44 18.81
CA ILE A 216 -13.67 0.31 19.53
C ILE A 216 -12.88 -0.53 18.55
N ALA A 217 -11.67 -0.93 18.95
CA ALA A 217 -10.88 -1.91 18.22
C ALA A 217 -10.39 -2.99 19.19
N HIS A 218 -10.49 -4.25 18.76
CA HIS A 218 -9.96 -5.41 19.43
C HIS A 218 -8.73 -5.91 18.67
N ILE A 219 -7.61 -5.96 19.34
CA ILE A 219 -6.34 -6.41 18.80
C ILE A 219 -6.17 -7.87 19.17
N TYR A 220 -5.94 -8.71 18.18
CA TYR A 220 -5.59 -10.12 18.31
C TYR A 220 -4.20 -10.36 17.74
N LYS A 221 -3.61 -11.49 18.05
CA LYS A 221 -2.25 -11.84 17.62
C LYS A 221 -2.08 -11.83 16.08
N ASP A 222 -3.12 -12.19 15.34
CA ASP A 222 -3.10 -12.40 13.88
C ASP A 222 -4.00 -11.43 13.11
N HIS A 223 -4.88 -10.68 13.80
CA HIS A 223 -5.80 -9.72 13.18
C HIS A 223 -6.21 -8.61 14.14
N VAL A 224 -6.85 -7.60 13.60
CA VAL A 224 -7.48 -6.50 14.35
C VAL A 224 -8.92 -6.37 13.90
N ASP A 225 -9.84 -6.40 14.85
CA ASP A 225 -11.26 -6.15 14.64
C ASP A 225 -11.59 -4.70 14.98
N LEU A 226 -12.18 -3.99 14.04
CA LEU A 226 -12.71 -2.65 14.24
C LEU A 226 -14.24 -2.75 14.36
N ASP A 227 -14.71 -2.61 15.58
CA ASP A 227 -16.12 -2.60 15.90
C ASP A 227 -16.60 -1.17 16.10
N GLN A 228 -17.76 -0.83 15.58
CA GLN A 228 -18.40 0.47 15.69
C GLN A 228 -17.57 1.62 15.12
N GLY A 229 -18.20 2.48 14.35
CA GLY A 229 -17.57 3.69 13.82
C GLY A 229 -16.40 3.46 12.87
N ALA A 230 -16.21 2.22 12.39
CA ALA A 230 -15.09 1.90 11.52
C ALA A 230 -15.17 2.71 10.22
N SER A 231 -14.11 3.48 9.94
CA SER A 231 -14.00 4.23 8.70
C SER A 231 -12.56 4.30 8.19
N VAL A 232 -12.42 4.35 6.87
CA VAL A 232 -11.14 4.48 6.18
C VAL A 232 -11.25 5.61 5.17
N THR A 233 -10.21 6.44 5.09
CA THR A 233 -10.06 7.48 4.08
C THR A 233 -8.61 7.66 3.72
N ARG A 234 -8.32 8.08 2.50
CA ARG A 234 -6.98 8.55 2.07
C ARG A 234 -6.88 10.08 2.03
N CYS A 235 -7.93 10.76 2.45
CA CYS A 235 -7.97 12.21 2.50
C CYS A 235 -7.39 12.72 3.83
N PRO A 236 -6.20 13.33 3.86
CA PRO A 236 -5.58 13.85 5.08
C PRO A 236 -6.20 15.19 5.54
N ALA A 237 -7.37 15.54 5.01
CA ALA A 237 -7.99 16.83 5.28
C ALA A 237 -8.29 17.05 6.76
N VAL A 238 -7.79 18.16 7.29
CA VAL A 238 -8.06 18.62 8.66
C VAL A 238 -9.21 19.64 8.65
N GLU A 239 -9.35 20.41 7.56
CA GLU A 239 -10.23 21.57 7.48
C GLU A 239 -11.56 21.31 6.75
N HIS A 240 -11.74 20.13 6.15
CA HIS A 240 -12.98 19.77 5.45
C HIS A 240 -13.32 18.29 5.63
N LEU A 241 -14.56 17.93 5.34
CA LEU A 241 -14.98 16.52 5.32
C LEU A 241 -14.13 15.73 4.33
N PRO A 242 -13.80 14.44 4.64
CA PRO A 242 -13.07 13.59 3.73
C PRO A 242 -13.68 13.60 2.33
N CYS A 243 -12.82 13.72 1.31
CA CYS A 243 -13.30 13.75 -0.07
C CYS A 243 -13.97 12.43 -0.44
N LEU A 244 -13.38 11.31 -0.04
CA LEU A 244 -13.96 9.98 -0.06
C LEU A 244 -13.72 9.31 1.29
N GLU A 245 -14.76 8.75 1.87
CA GLU A 245 -14.71 7.99 3.13
C GLU A 245 -15.49 6.70 2.95
N VAL A 246 -14.88 5.61 3.34
CA VAL A 246 -15.52 4.30 3.42
C VAL A 246 -15.82 4.01 4.88
N ARG A 247 -17.08 3.79 5.21
CA ARG A 247 -17.54 3.37 6.54
C ARG A 247 -18.01 1.93 6.48
N ALA A 248 -17.80 1.20 7.55
CA ALA A 248 -18.25 -0.17 7.67
C ALA A 248 -18.85 -0.41 9.05
N ASP A 249 -19.76 -1.36 9.13
CA ASP A 249 -20.36 -1.77 10.40
C ASP A 249 -19.34 -2.59 11.23
N HIS A 250 -18.47 -3.35 10.55
CA HIS A 250 -17.39 -4.14 11.15
C HIS A 250 -16.24 -4.29 10.13
N VAL A 251 -14.99 -4.24 10.59
CA VAL A 251 -13.80 -4.42 9.74
C VAL A 251 -12.83 -5.37 10.43
N VAL A 252 -12.36 -6.37 9.71
CA VAL A 252 -11.29 -7.28 10.13
C VAL A 252 -10.04 -7.00 9.31
N ILE A 253 -8.95 -6.66 9.97
CA ILE A 253 -7.66 -6.39 9.34
C ILE A 253 -6.71 -7.53 9.63
N TYR A 254 -6.31 -8.26 8.60
CA TYR A 254 -5.21 -9.23 8.66
C TYR A 254 -3.94 -8.53 8.15
N PRO A 255 -2.98 -8.17 9.03
CA PRO A 255 -1.78 -7.44 8.64
C PRO A 255 -1.00 -8.17 7.55
N ASN A 256 -0.59 -7.43 6.52
CA ASN A 256 0.13 -7.95 5.34
C ASN A 256 -0.62 -9.01 4.51
N ASP A 257 -1.92 -9.23 4.74
CA ASP A 257 -2.73 -10.13 3.92
C ASP A 257 -3.92 -9.39 3.32
N LYS A 258 -4.94 -9.08 4.11
CA LYS A 258 -6.19 -8.48 3.61
C LYS A 258 -6.95 -7.69 4.68
N ILE A 259 -7.84 -6.81 4.21
CA ILE A 259 -8.85 -6.13 5.00
C ILE A 259 -10.21 -6.62 4.52
N ILE A 260 -11.08 -7.05 5.43
CA ILE A 260 -12.46 -7.42 5.15
C ILE A 260 -13.37 -6.44 5.86
N ALA A 261 -14.23 -5.74 5.12
CA ALA A 261 -15.20 -4.80 5.66
C ALA A 261 -16.61 -5.30 5.39
N TYR A 262 -17.48 -5.24 6.38
CA TYR A 262 -18.88 -5.65 6.31
C TYR A 262 -19.80 -4.45 6.50
N GLY A 263 -20.96 -4.45 5.81
CA GLY A 263 -21.92 -3.35 5.85
C GLY A 263 -21.33 -2.03 5.33
N VAL A 264 -20.59 -2.12 4.22
CA VAL A 264 -19.80 -1.01 3.68
C VAL A 264 -20.69 0.06 3.09
N LYS A 265 -20.42 1.32 3.44
CA LYS A 265 -21.07 2.53 2.93
C LYS A 265 -19.99 3.51 2.48
N VAL A 266 -20.09 3.98 1.24
CA VAL A 266 -19.14 4.93 0.66
C VAL A 266 -19.75 6.32 0.64
N TYR A 267 -19.00 7.29 1.13
CA TYR A 267 -19.39 8.68 1.23
C TYR A 267 -18.45 9.57 0.41
N LEU A 268 -19.02 10.41 -0.42
CA LEU A 268 -18.33 11.44 -1.17
C LEU A 268 -18.66 12.81 -0.56
N LYS A 269 -17.67 13.46 0.03
CA LYS A 269 -17.86 14.74 0.74
C LYS A 269 -19.06 14.68 1.70
N GLY A 270 -19.16 13.60 2.48
CA GLY A 270 -20.22 13.36 3.44
C GLY A 270 -21.56 12.87 2.87
N LYS A 271 -21.72 12.81 1.54
CA LYS A 271 -22.93 12.24 0.91
C LYS A 271 -22.74 10.76 0.66
N HIS A 272 -23.69 9.94 1.11
CA HIS A 272 -23.74 8.52 0.80
C HIS A 272 -23.98 8.31 -0.70
N ILE A 273 -23.09 7.58 -1.37
CA ILE A 273 -23.15 7.32 -2.81
C ILE A 273 -23.28 5.85 -3.17
N TYR A 274 -22.81 4.95 -2.31
CA TYR A 274 -22.77 3.53 -2.62
C TYR A 274 -22.81 2.70 -1.33
N SER A 275 -23.45 1.52 -1.37
CA SER A 275 -23.43 0.53 -0.28
C SER A 275 -23.12 -0.85 -0.83
N ARG A 276 -22.49 -1.66 0.00
CA ARG A 276 -22.15 -3.05 -0.30
C ARG A 276 -22.12 -3.86 0.98
N ASP A 277 -22.57 -5.10 0.94
CA ASP A 277 -22.61 -5.95 2.13
C ASP A 277 -21.21 -6.32 2.61
N ARG A 278 -20.28 -6.54 1.68
CA ARG A 278 -18.91 -6.91 1.99
C ARG A 278 -17.92 -6.35 0.98
N TRP A 279 -16.74 -5.97 1.45
CA TRP A 279 -15.63 -5.53 0.63
C TRP A 279 -14.32 -6.12 1.15
N ILE A 280 -13.52 -6.68 0.26
CA ILE A 280 -12.21 -7.25 0.56
C ILE A 280 -11.14 -6.47 -0.18
N ASN A 281 -10.13 -6.03 0.56
CA ASN A 281 -8.94 -5.40 0.01
C ASN A 281 -7.72 -6.25 0.35
N ARG A 282 -7.06 -6.81 -0.67
CA ARG A 282 -5.83 -7.60 -0.50
C ARG A 282 -4.63 -6.68 -0.47
N LEU A 283 -3.82 -6.76 0.60
CA LEU A 283 -2.67 -5.89 0.82
C LEU A 283 -1.41 -6.35 0.08
N ASN A 284 -1.33 -7.63 -0.27
CA ASN A 284 -0.14 -8.25 -0.88
C ASN A 284 -0.15 -8.28 -2.42
N ASP A 285 -1.25 -8.00 -3.06
CA ASP A 285 -1.39 -8.13 -4.52
C ASP A 285 -0.82 -6.94 -5.31
N GLY A 286 -0.21 -5.94 -4.62
CA GLY A 286 0.46 -4.78 -5.24
C GLY A 286 -0.45 -3.88 -6.09
N GLU A 287 -1.62 -4.38 -6.45
CA GLU A 287 -2.63 -3.72 -7.23
C GLU A 287 -3.93 -3.66 -6.43
N ASN A 288 -4.16 -2.55 -5.76
CA ASN A 288 -5.47 -2.27 -5.19
C ASN A 288 -6.44 -2.01 -6.35
N LYS A 289 -7.19 -3.06 -6.74
CA LYS A 289 -7.89 -3.08 -8.02
C LYS A 289 -9.26 -2.40 -7.99
N GLN A 290 -9.78 -2.05 -6.81
CA GLN A 290 -11.09 -1.43 -6.75
C GLN A 290 -11.02 0.10 -6.82
N SER A 291 -11.68 0.67 -7.82
CA SER A 291 -11.87 2.11 -7.96
C SER A 291 -13.31 2.48 -7.68
N PHE A 292 -13.54 3.51 -6.86
CA PHE A 292 -14.89 4.08 -6.68
C PHE A 292 -15.24 5.09 -7.78
N VAL A 293 -14.23 5.58 -8.47
CA VAL A 293 -14.36 6.51 -9.59
C VAL A 293 -13.39 6.11 -10.71
N PRO A 294 -13.72 6.38 -11.98
CA PRO A 294 -12.80 6.11 -13.07
C PRO A 294 -11.50 6.90 -12.94
N HIS A 295 -10.38 6.25 -13.20
CA HIS A 295 -9.10 6.91 -13.39
C HIS A 295 -9.03 7.47 -14.81
N ILE A 296 -8.55 8.69 -14.91
CA ILE A 296 -8.38 9.39 -16.18
C ILE A 296 -6.89 9.63 -16.39
N GLY A 297 -6.41 9.35 -17.58
CA GLY A 297 -5.04 9.61 -17.95
C GLY A 297 -4.92 9.98 -19.42
N TYR A 298 -3.73 10.37 -19.79
CA TYR A 298 -3.33 10.55 -21.17
C TYR A 298 -1.93 9.96 -21.37
N ASP A 299 -1.75 9.39 -22.50
CA ASP A 299 -0.50 8.79 -22.93
C ASP A 299 -0.36 9.05 -24.43
N GLU A 300 0.86 9.35 -24.86
CA GLU A 300 1.09 9.75 -26.25
C GLU A 300 0.77 8.63 -27.24
N ASP A 301 1.09 7.38 -26.90
CA ASP A 301 0.88 6.23 -27.78
C ASP A 301 -0.58 5.78 -27.83
N GLN A 302 -1.28 5.79 -26.70
CA GLN A 302 -2.62 5.21 -26.52
C GLN A 302 -3.74 6.27 -26.47
N GLY A 303 -3.38 7.54 -26.27
CA GLY A 303 -4.31 8.67 -26.16
C GLY A 303 -4.95 8.79 -24.78
N ILE A 304 -6.20 9.27 -24.74
CA ILE A 304 -6.95 9.41 -23.48
C ILE A 304 -7.25 8.01 -22.95
N LYS A 305 -6.90 7.81 -21.68
CA LYS A 305 -7.13 6.57 -20.91
C LYS A 305 -8.27 6.79 -19.92
N LEU A 306 -9.24 5.90 -19.95
CA LEU A 306 -10.25 5.75 -18.91
C LEU A 306 -10.12 4.35 -18.34
N ARG A 307 -9.89 4.23 -17.03
CA ARG A 307 -9.81 2.94 -16.35
C ARG A 307 -10.77 2.93 -15.18
N TYR A 308 -11.55 1.87 -15.07
CA TYR A 308 -12.44 1.61 -13.97
C TYR A 308 -12.26 0.18 -13.49
N ASN A 309 -11.87 0.01 -12.25
CA ASN A 309 -11.67 -1.29 -11.64
C ASN A 309 -12.85 -1.59 -10.71
N TYR A 310 -13.51 -2.69 -10.98
CA TYR A 310 -14.61 -3.18 -10.16
C TYR A 310 -14.28 -4.58 -9.64
N SER A 311 -14.43 -4.79 -8.35
CA SER A 311 -14.24 -6.08 -7.72
C SER A 311 -15.53 -6.52 -7.04
N TYR A 312 -15.90 -7.78 -7.19
CA TYR A 312 -17.04 -8.39 -6.51
C TYR A 312 -16.61 -9.66 -5.76
N ASP A 313 -16.82 -9.67 -4.45
CA ASP A 313 -16.42 -10.77 -3.58
C ASP A 313 -17.58 -11.74 -3.39
N PHE A 314 -17.52 -12.91 -4.00
CA PHE A 314 -18.51 -13.98 -3.79
C PHE A 314 -18.37 -14.61 -2.40
N SER A 315 -17.14 -14.70 -1.90
CA SER A 315 -16.80 -15.21 -0.57
C SER A 315 -15.54 -14.55 -0.06
N ASP A 316 -15.08 -14.89 1.15
CA ASP A 316 -13.80 -14.41 1.72
C ASP A 316 -12.57 -14.93 0.95
N HIS A 317 -12.79 -15.91 0.06
CA HIS A 317 -11.76 -16.54 -0.74
C HIS A 317 -11.94 -16.37 -2.25
N ASN A 318 -13.11 -15.91 -2.70
CA ASN A 318 -13.37 -15.79 -4.13
C ASN A 318 -13.79 -14.38 -4.51
N THR A 319 -13.09 -13.79 -5.49
CA THR A 319 -13.30 -12.43 -6.00
C THR A 319 -13.28 -12.42 -7.52
N LEU A 320 -14.27 -11.75 -8.12
CA LEU A 320 -14.29 -11.40 -9.54
C LEU A 320 -13.85 -9.95 -9.70
N ASP A 321 -12.76 -9.75 -10.40
CA ASP A 321 -12.25 -8.42 -10.78
C ASP A 321 -12.58 -8.13 -12.24
N ALA A 322 -13.07 -6.92 -12.52
CA ALA A 322 -13.30 -6.39 -13.84
C ALA A 322 -12.47 -5.10 -13.99
N ASP A 323 -11.41 -5.16 -14.79
CA ASP A 323 -10.60 -4.00 -15.15
C ASP A 323 -11.07 -3.49 -16.53
N ILE A 324 -11.91 -2.47 -16.50
CA ILE A 324 -12.53 -1.90 -17.68
C ILE A 324 -11.69 -0.72 -18.16
N LYS A 325 -11.01 -0.89 -19.27
CA LYS A 325 -10.12 0.10 -19.88
C LYS A 325 -10.66 0.57 -21.22
N TYR A 326 -10.61 1.86 -21.44
CA TYR A 326 -10.86 2.48 -22.74
C TYR A 326 -9.73 3.45 -23.08
N TYR A 327 -9.24 3.35 -24.29
CA TYR A 327 -8.20 4.21 -24.85
C TYR A 327 -8.67 4.83 -26.14
N SER A 328 -8.48 6.13 -26.30
CA SER A 328 -9.02 6.83 -27.48
C SER A 328 -8.42 6.38 -28.80
N LYS A 329 -7.17 5.88 -28.81
CA LYS A 329 -6.48 5.41 -30.03
C LYS A 329 -6.63 3.90 -30.29
N ILE A 330 -6.81 3.08 -29.26
CA ILE A 330 -6.83 1.61 -29.41
C ILE A 330 -8.14 0.95 -28.96
N GLY A 331 -9.10 1.74 -28.42
CA GLY A 331 -10.44 1.31 -28.06
C GLY A 331 -10.53 0.56 -26.72
N TRP A 332 -11.57 -0.24 -26.57
CA TRP A 332 -11.86 -1.00 -25.35
C TRP A 332 -10.89 -2.15 -25.12
N ARG A 333 -10.40 -2.27 -23.90
CA ARG A 333 -9.44 -3.29 -23.45
C ARG A 333 -9.83 -3.84 -22.06
N PRO A 334 -11.02 -4.44 -21.90
CA PRO A 334 -11.41 -5.00 -20.60
C PRO A 334 -10.61 -6.27 -20.27
N MET A 335 -10.40 -6.51 -18.98
CA MET A 335 -9.88 -7.75 -18.41
C MET A 335 -10.80 -8.18 -17.28
N PHE A 336 -11.17 -9.44 -17.26
CA PHE A 336 -11.92 -10.09 -16.19
C PHE A 336 -11.05 -11.15 -15.55
N THR A 337 -10.99 -11.14 -14.22
CA THR A 337 -10.19 -12.09 -13.45
C THR A 337 -11.03 -12.64 -12.32
N ASP A 338 -11.29 -13.94 -12.31
CA ASP A 338 -11.86 -14.64 -11.17
C ASP A 338 -10.74 -15.28 -10.36
N THR A 339 -10.62 -14.93 -9.09
CA THR A 339 -9.56 -15.39 -8.21
C THR A 339 -10.17 -16.15 -7.04
N GLN A 340 -9.82 -17.43 -6.93
CA GLN A 340 -9.95 -18.21 -5.71
C GLN A 340 -8.65 -18.10 -4.95
N ASP A 341 -8.68 -17.49 -3.77
CA ASP A 341 -7.50 -17.19 -2.96
C ASP A 341 -7.52 -17.96 -1.64
N GLU A 342 -6.62 -18.93 -1.51
CA GLU A 342 -6.46 -19.76 -0.33
C GLU A 342 -5.20 -19.35 0.46
N ARG A 343 -5.03 -19.87 1.66
CA ARG A 343 -3.89 -19.52 2.53
C ARG A 343 -2.54 -19.70 1.83
N ASN A 344 -2.36 -20.79 1.11
CA ASN A 344 -1.07 -21.19 0.54
C ASN A 344 -1.01 -21.09 -0.99
N PHE A 345 -2.14 -21.04 -1.65
CA PHE A 345 -2.21 -21.01 -3.11
C PHE A 345 -3.37 -20.14 -3.60
N TYR A 346 -3.35 -19.83 -4.86
CA TYR A 346 -4.45 -19.17 -5.56
C TYR A 346 -4.70 -19.83 -6.92
N VAL A 347 -5.93 -19.75 -7.38
CA VAL A 347 -6.31 -20.10 -8.74
C VAL A 347 -6.95 -18.87 -9.37
N ARG A 348 -6.46 -18.48 -10.56
CA ARG A 348 -7.00 -17.36 -11.33
C ARG A 348 -7.48 -17.82 -12.67
N TYR A 349 -8.69 -17.47 -13.04
CA TYR A 349 -9.19 -17.52 -14.40
C TYR A 349 -9.19 -16.10 -14.96
N MET A 350 -8.62 -15.90 -16.14
CA MET A 350 -8.46 -14.60 -16.78
C MET A 350 -9.01 -14.62 -18.20
N GLU A 351 -9.81 -13.60 -18.53
CA GLU A 351 -10.31 -13.39 -19.90
C GLU A 351 -10.34 -11.90 -20.23
N GLY A 352 -9.70 -11.51 -21.33
CA GLY A 352 -9.65 -10.12 -21.76
C GLY A 352 -8.30 -9.69 -22.30
N PHE A 353 -8.03 -8.40 -22.21
CA PHE A 353 -6.80 -7.79 -22.72
C PHE A 353 -5.86 -7.46 -21.56
N ASP A 354 -4.63 -7.94 -21.70
CA ASP A 354 -3.55 -7.67 -20.75
C ASP A 354 -2.44 -6.87 -21.41
N GLU A 355 -1.82 -5.98 -20.66
CA GLU A 355 -0.78 -5.04 -21.09
C GLU A 355 0.47 -5.27 -20.26
N ASP A 356 1.62 -5.37 -20.90
CA ASP A 356 2.90 -5.39 -20.22
C ASP A 356 3.46 -3.97 -20.00
N ASP A 357 4.58 -3.87 -19.30
CA ASP A 357 5.23 -2.60 -18.96
C ASP A 357 5.73 -1.80 -20.18
N ASN A 358 5.71 -2.41 -21.36
CA ASN A 358 6.15 -1.83 -22.64
C ASN A 358 5.00 -1.51 -23.59
N ASN A 359 3.78 -1.41 -23.07
CA ASN A 359 2.56 -1.16 -23.84
C ASN A 359 2.26 -2.26 -24.89
N ASN A 360 2.84 -3.47 -24.75
CA ASN A 360 2.47 -4.61 -25.58
C ASN A 360 1.20 -5.27 -25.06
N TRP A 361 0.27 -5.48 -25.96
CA TRP A 361 -1.04 -6.04 -25.64
C TRP A 361 -1.17 -7.48 -26.06
N ILE A 362 -1.74 -8.30 -25.18
CA ILE A 362 -2.19 -9.67 -25.49
C ILE A 362 -3.66 -9.81 -25.13
N ARG A 363 -4.41 -10.58 -25.90
CA ARG A 363 -5.75 -11.03 -25.51
C ARG A 363 -5.66 -12.44 -24.96
N LYS A 364 -5.95 -12.59 -23.67
CA LYS A 364 -6.16 -13.87 -22.99
C LYS A 364 -7.60 -14.28 -23.22
N MET A 365 -7.83 -15.42 -23.85
CA MET A 365 -9.17 -15.88 -24.21
C MET A 365 -9.72 -16.93 -23.23
N HIS A 366 -8.91 -17.63 -22.54
CA HIS A 366 -9.21 -18.57 -21.44
C HIS A 366 -7.86 -18.88 -20.82
N ASP A 367 -7.47 -18.17 -19.80
CA ASP A 367 -6.19 -18.34 -19.15
C ASP A 367 -6.41 -18.75 -17.69
N ILE A 368 -5.89 -19.91 -17.30
CA ILE A 368 -5.95 -20.39 -15.93
C ILE A 368 -4.53 -20.36 -15.36
N LYS A 369 -4.38 -19.70 -14.22
CA LYS A 369 -3.13 -19.64 -13.47
C LYS A 369 -3.31 -20.18 -12.08
N VAL A 370 -2.51 -21.17 -11.71
CA VAL A 370 -2.41 -21.70 -10.35
C VAL A 370 -1.08 -21.27 -9.77
N GLY A 371 -1.10 -20.58 -8.64
CA GLY A 371 0.11 -20.12 -7.98
C GLY A 371 0.21 -20.60 -6.54
N TYR A 372 1.41 -21.00 -6.17
CA TYR A 372 1.79 -21.28 -4.79
C TYR A 372 2.44 -20.02 -4.22
N LYS A 373 1.85 -19.50 -3.14
CA LYS A 373 2.29 -18.25 -2.53
C LYS A 373 3.69 -18.38 -1.92
N PRO A 374 4.41 -17.28 -1.68
CA PRO A 374 5.72 -17.35 -1.04
C PRO A 374 5.67 -18.01 0.34
N HIS A 375 6.47 -19.05 0.53
CA HIS A 375 6.63 -19.77 1.78
C HIS A 375 8.10 -19.86 2.16
N ARG A 376 8.40 -19.75 3.43
CA ARG A 376 9.76 -20.01 3.95
C ARG A 376 10.11 -21.50 3.81
N ILE A 377 11.34 -21.78 3.43
CA ILE A 377 11.85 -23.16 3.38
C ILE A 377 11.94 -23.72 4.79
N SER A 378 12.40 -22.92 5.74
CA SER A 378 12.37 -23.19 7.18
C SER A 378 12.49 -21.88 7.96
N ASP A 379 12.12 -21.91 9.24
CA ASP A 379 12.23 -20.72 10.12
C ASP A 379 13.69 -20.29 10.31
N SER A 380 14.65 -21.19 10.15
CA SER A 380 16.08 -20.91 10.29
C SER A 380 16.76 -20.37 9.03
N LEU A 381 16.14 -20.53 7.86
CA LEU A 381 16.70 -20.08 6.60
C LEU A 381 15.96 -18.82 6.12
N PRO A 382 16.67 -17.74 5.81
CA PRO A 382 16.07 -16.52 5.30
C PRO A 382 15.72 -16.64 3.81
N LEU A 383 15.16 -17.78 3.40
CA LEU A 383 14.82 -18.11 2.03
C LEU A 383 13.33 -18.47 1.93
N SER A 384 12.67 -17.85 0.97
CA SER A 384 11.29 -18.16 0.59
C SER A 384 11.22 -18.63 -0.85
N TYR A 385 10.33 -19.57 -1.12
CA TYR A 385 10.06 -20.06 -2.46
C TYR A 385 8.60 -19.81 -2.85
N SER A 386 8.37 -19.65 -4.15
CA SER A 386 7.05 -19.57 -4.75
C SER A 386 7.08 -20.18 -6.15
N ALA A 387 5.92 -20.58 -6.63
CA ALA A 387 5.81 -21.17 -7.95
C ALA A 387 4.45 -20.86 -8.58
N TYR A 388 4.38 -20.88 -9.89
CA TYR A 388 3.09 -20.89 -10.57
C TYR A 388 3.14 -21.70 -11.87
N ALA A 389 1.95 -22.10 -12.30
CA ALA A 389 1.69 -22.67 -13.61
C ALA A 389 0.52 -21.91 -14.23
N SER A 390 0.62 -21.56 -15.52
CA SER A 390 -0.50 -21.02 -16.29
C SER A 390 -0.66 -21.75 -17.62
N HIS A 391 -1.91 -21.86 -18.05
CA HIS A 391 -2.27 -22.42 -19.33
C HIS A 391 -3.46 -21.67 -19.90
N GLY A 392 -3.32 -21.15 -21.12
CA GLY A 392 -4.37 -20.36 -21.72
C GLY A 392 -4.22 -20.18 -23.21
N LEU A 393 -5.31 -19.73 -23.85
CA LEU A 393 -5.33 -19.41 -25.25
C LEU A 393 -5.07 -17.92 -25.43
N TRP A 394 -3.91 -17.58 -25.94
CA TRP A 394 -3.48 -16.21 -26.16
C TRP A 394 -3.60 -15.79 -27.61
N LYS A 395 -3.97 -14.56 -27.85
CA LYS A 395 -4.10 -13.99 -29.18
C LYS A 395 -3.49 -12.58 -29.22
N ASP A 396 -2.57 -12.37 -30.12
CA ASP A 396 -2.13 -11.07 -30.62
C ASP A 396 -2.84 -10.76 -31.97
N LYS A 397 -2.58 -9.61 -32.56
CA LYS A 397 -3.17 -9.15 -33.83
C LYS A 397 -3.15 -10.22 -34.93
N ARG A 398 -2.09 -11.02 -34.99
CA ARG A 398 -1.80 -11.94 -36.11
C ARG A 398 -1.75 -13.42 -35.70
N ILE A 399 -1.46 -13.72 -34.43
CA ILE A 399 -1.12 -15.08 -33.96
C ILE A 399 -2.07 -15.46 -32.85
N LYS A 400 -2.48 -16.73 -32.82
CA LYS A 400 -3.26 -17.35 -31.77
C LYS A 400 -2.57 -18.63 -31.38
N SER A 401 -2.22 -18.80 -30.09
CA SER A 401 -1.47 -19.93 -29.57
C SER A 401 -1.97 -20.33 -28.20
N TRP A 402 -1.94 -21.63 -27.92
CA TRP A 402 -1.97 -22.11 -26.54
C TRP A 402 -0.64 -21.78 -25.91
N HIS A 403 -0.70 -21.00 -24.84
CA HIS A 403 0.42 -20.59 -24.03
C HIS A 403 0.45 -21.41 -22.74
N THR A 404 1.57 -22.00 -22.42
CA THR A 404 1.78 -22.71 -21.17
C THR A 404 3.04 -22.17 -20.51
N GLU A 405 2.94 -21.73 -19.29
CA GLU A 405 4.06 -21.16 -18.53
C GLU A 405 4.16 -21.81 -17.15
N TYR A 406 5.39 -22.18 -16.77
CA TYR A 406 5.74 -22.62 -15.42
C TYR A 406 6.85 -21.74 -14.90
N ALA A 407 6.77 -21.34 -13.64
CA ALA A 407 7.83 -20.58 -13.01
C ALA A 407 8.02 -20.99 -11.55
N VAL A 408 9.28 -21.01 -11.13
CA VAL A 408 9.68 -21.21 -9.74
C VAL A 408 10.62 -20.09 -9.34
N PHE A 409 10.44 -19.55 -8.15
CA PHE A 409 11.25 -18.47 -7.60
C PHE A 409 11.77 -18.85 -6.22
N LEU A 410 12.99 -18.41 -5.95
CA LEU A 410 13.63 -18.47 -4.65
C LEU A 410 14.12 -17.06 -4.32
N ASN A 411 13.64 -16.51 -3.22
CA ASN A 411 14.00 -15.16 -2.77
C ASN A 411 14.63 -15.23 -1.38
N HIS A 412 15.67 -14.43 -1.18
CA HIS A 412 16.26 -14.23 0.13
C HIS A 412 15.52 -13.09 0.85
N ASP A 413 15.30 -13.21 2.15
CA ASP A 413 14.83 -12.08 2.96
C ASP A 413 15.79 -10.90 2.78
N PRO A 414 15.32 -9.65 2.85
CA PRO A 414 16.19 -8.50 2.70
C PRO A 414 17.37 -8.55 3.68
N ILE A 415 18.59 -8.47 3.14
CA ILE A 415 19.83 -8.45 3.91
C ILE A 415 20.14 -7.01 4.29
N THR A 416 20.22 -6.70 5.56
CA THR A 416 20.67 -5.37 6.02
C THR A 416 22.18 -5.33 6.03
N LEU A 417 22.75 -4.59 5.08
CA LEU A 417 24.20 -4.40 4.94
C LEU A 417 24.74 -3.32 5.89
N ILE A 418 23.95 -2.26 6.08
CA ILE A 418 24.27 -1.16 7.00
C ILE A 418 23.05 -1.00 7.91
N HIS A 419 23.26 -1.15 9.21
CA HIS A 419 22.24 -0.97 10.23
C HIS A 419 22.14 0.50 10.64
N GLY A 420 21.09 0.86 11.37
CA GLY A 420 20.82 2.20 11.86
C GLY A 420 19.52 2.79 11.30
N ASP A 421 19.28 4.06 11.55
CA ASP A 421 18.05 4.77 11.16
C ASP A 421 17.79 4.76 9.64
N ARG A 422 18.85 4.58 8.86
CA ARG A 422 18.81 4.59 7.39
C ARG A 422 19.52 3.35 6.85
N PRO A 423 18.92 2.18 6.99
CA PRO A 423 19.54 0.95 6.59
C PRO A 423 19.79 0.90 5.09
N LEU A 424 20.92 0.27 4.71
CA LEU A 424 21.14 -0.19 3.35
C LEU A 424 20.70 -1.65 3.28
N THR A 425 19.73 -1.94 2.44
CA THR A 425 19.19 -3.30 2.28
C THR A 425 19.49 -3.86 0.91
N LEU A 426 19.82 -5.15 0.87
CA LEU A 426 20.04 -5.92 -0.34
C LEU A 426 18.96 -7.00 -0.45
N GLY A 427 18.17 -6.94 -1.53
CA GLY A 427 17.25 -7.99 -1.94
C GLY A 427 17.89 -8.88 -3.00
N LEU A 428 17.75 -10.21 -2.90
CA LEU A 428 18.26 -11.18 -3.87
C LEU A 428 17.14 -12.14 -4.27
N GLY A 429 17.07 -12.43 -5.57
CA GLY A 429 16.11 -13.39 -6.11
C GLY A 429 16.68 -14.19 -7.27
N VAL A 430 16.26 -15.43 -7.38
CA VAL A 430 16.53 -16.30 -8.54
C VAL A 430 15.23 -16.98 -8.95
N GLY A 431 15.01 -17.10 -10.24
CA GLY A 431 13.85 -17.77 -10.80
C GLY A 431 14.22 -18.63 -12.00
N ARG A 432 13.32 -19.54 -12.31
CA ARG A 432 13.38 -20.35 -13.53
C ARG A 432 12.00 -20.34 -14.16
N LYS A 433 11.97 -20.03 -15.45
CA LYS A 433 10.74 -19.96 -16.23
C LYS A 433 10.82 -20.90 -17.43
N TRP A 434 9.73 -21.59 -17.72
CA TRP A 434 9.53 -22.43 -18.90
C TRP A 434 8.26 -21.99 -19.58
N ILE A 435 8.35 -21.70 -20.87
CA ILE A 435 7.22 -21.22 -21.67
C ILE A 435 7.13 -22.08 -22.92
N ASN A 436 5.94 -22.62 -23.19
CA ASN A 436 5.63 -23.38 -24.39
C ASN A 436 4.49 -22.72 -25.12
N GLU A 437 4.66 -22.57 -26.43
CA GLU A 437 3.67 -22.04 -27.37
C GLU A 437 3.32 -23.12 -28.40
N SER A 438 2.04 -23.46 -28.53
CA SER A 438 1.61 -24.49 -29.48
C SER A 438 1.78 -24.08 -30.94
N GLU A 439 1.64 -22.77 -31.19
CA GLU A 439 1.95 -22.24 -32.51
C GLU A 439 3.47 -22.23 -32.71
N ARG A 440 3.95 -22.78 -33.81
CA ARG A 440 5.36 -22.96 -34.15
C ARG A 440 6.16 -23.86 -33.19
N ASP A 441 5.52 -24.66 -32.36
CA ASP A 441 6.16 -25.56 -31.40
C ASP A 441 7.34 -24.90 -30.65
N SER A 442 7.09 -23.69 -30.15
CA SER A 442 8.13 -22.85 -29.57
C SER A 442 8.25 -23.11 -28.08
N THR A 443 9.44 -23.50 -27.62
CA THR A 443 9.77 -23.68 -26.22
C THR A 443 10.87 -22.72 -25.79
N ARG A 444 10.63 -21.99 -24.70
CA ARG A 444 11.62 -21.09 -24.09
C ARG A 444 11.90 -21.52 -22.66
N LYS A 445 13.18 -21.43 -22.27
CA LYS A 445 13.63 -21.73 -20.91
C LYS A 445 14.58 -20.63 -20.49
N THR A 446 14.25 -19.88 -19.46
CA THR A 446 15.09 -18.78 -19.01
C THR A 446 15.34 -18.82 -17.51
N TRP A 447 16.49 -18.36 -17.10
CA TRP A 447 16.80 -18.02 -15.72
C TRP A 447 16.52 -16.53 -15.51
N LEU A 448 16.05 -16.22 -14.31
CA LEU A 448 15.86 -14.85 -13.85
C LEU A 448 16.75 -14.65 -12.62
N TYR A 449 17.51 -13.57 -12.61
CA TYR A 449 18.28 -13.17 -11.44
C TYR A 449 17.95 -11.73 -11.13
N SER A 450 17.84 -11.41 -9.87
CA SER A 450 17.61 -10.05 -9.40
C SER A 450 18.46 -9.75 -8.18
N ALA A 451 19.03 -8.56 -8.14
CA ALA A 451 19.70 -8.00 -6.98
C ALA A 451 19.30 -6.54 -6.86
N THR A 452 18.78 -6.12 -5.71
CA THR A 452 18.33 -4.75 -5.51
C THR A 452 18.90 -4.18 -4.21
N LEU A 453 19.65 -3.10 -4.31
CA LEU A 453 20.10 -2.28 -3.19
C LEU A 453 19.11 -1.14 -2.98
N ARG A 454 18.69 -0.90 -1.73
CA ARG A 454 17.80 0.22 -1.38
C ARG A 454 18.34 0.96 -0.18
N LYS A 455 18.26 2.28 -0.21
CA LYS A 455 18.69 3.14 0.89
C LYS A 455 17.83 4.38 1.02
N ASN A 456 17.40 4.67 2.23
CA ASN A 456 16.89 5.99 2.60
C ASN A 456 18.09 6.89 2.92
N LEU A 457 18.25 7.97 2.16
CA LEU A 457 19.37 8.91 2.30
C LEU A 457 19.07 10.03 3.30
N GLY A 458 17.82 10.14 3.77
CA GLY A 458 17.34 11.20 4.64
C GLY A 458 16.94 12.47 3.90
N ALA A 459 16.46 13.46 4.64
CA ALA A 459 15.93 14.71 4.10
C ALA A 459 14.93 14.49 2.94
N GLY A 460 14.12 13.42 2.98
CA GLY A 460 13.18 13.05 1.93
C GLY A 460 13.79 12.40 0.69
N PHE A 461 15.09 12.06 0.69
CA PHE A 461 15.72 11.32 -0.40
C PHE A 461 15.71 9.82 -0.15
N SER A 462 15.39 9.05 -1.19
CA SER A 462 15.57 7.60 -1.26
C SER A 462 16.18 7.19 -2.58
N SER A 463 16.96 6.13 -2.58
CA SER A 463 17.62 5.62 -3.79
C SER A 463 17.56 4.10 -3.84
N TRP A 464 17.61 3.59 -5.05
CA TRP A 464 17.77 2.16 -5.31
C TRP A 464 18.68 1.93 -6.51
N LEU A 465 19.34 0.77 -6.49
CA LEU A 465 20.10 0.23 -7.59
C LEU A 465 19.66 -1.22 -7.78
N GLY A 466 19.13 -1.55 -8.95
CA GLY A 466 18.68 -2.88 -9.33
C GLY A 466 19.55 -3.47 -10.43
N TYR A 467 19.83 -4.76 -10.34
CA TYR A 467 20.38 -5.55 -11.42
C TYR A 467 19.41 -6.69 -11.73
N TYR A 468 19.04 -6.82 -13.01
CA TYR A 468 18.09 -7.81 -13.47
C TYR A 468 18.69 -8.54 -14.67
N TRP A 469 18.61 -9.85 -14.68
CA TRP A 469 19.03 -10.67 -15.79
C TRP A 469 17.93 -11.65 -16.18
N GLU A 470 17.45 -11.50 -17.38
CA GLU A 470 16.57 -12.43 -18.05
C GLU A 470 16.93 -12.46 -19.55
N LYS A 471 17.52 -13.56 -20.01
CA LYS A 471 17.93 -13.68 -21.41
C LYS A 471 16.74 -13.58 -22.36
N ARG A 472 16.77 -12.61 -23.27
CA ARG A 472 15.81 -12.50 -24.37
C ARG A 472 15.92 -13.74 -25.25
N GLN A 473 14.77 -14.30 -25.57
CA GLN A 473 14.65 -15.43 -26.50
C GLN A 473 13.61 -15.08 -27.55
N ALA A 474 13.69 -15.73 -28.71
CA ALA A 474 12.67 -15.59 -29.72
C ALA A 474 11.31 -15.96 -29.14
N SER A 475 10.33 -15.11 -29.32
CA SER A 475 8.95 -15.29 -28.87
C SER A 475 8.01 -15.03 -30.03
N ILE A 476 6.88 -15.75 -30.06
CA ILE A 476 5.81 -15.46 -31.02
C ILE A 476 4.99 -14.24 -30.60
N PHE A 477 5.03 -13.87 -29.31
CA PHE A 477 4.41 -12.68 -28.75
C PHE A 477 5.47 -11.71 -28.27
N ASP A 478 5.25 -10.41 -28.46
CA ASP A 478 6.08 -9.37 -27.86
C ASP A 478 5.73 -9.15 -26.39
N TYR A 479 4.51 -9.47 -25.99
CA TYR A 479 4.02 -9.39 -24.63
C TYR A 479 4.86 -10.23 -23.65
N GLY A 480 5.24 -9.62 -22.50
CA GLY A 480 5.99 -10.26 -21.44
C GLY A 480 7.44 -10.65 -21.81
N ARG A 481 7.97 -10.04 -22.86
CA ARG A 481 9.36 -10.20 -23.28
C ARG A 481 10.23 -9.14 -22.64
N PRO A 482 11.38 -9.49 -22.03
CA PRO A 482 12.27 -8.49 -21.45
C PRO A 482 12.83 -7.56 -22.54
N ASP A 483 12.99 -6.27 -22.24
CA ASP A 483 13.59 -5.29 -23.16
C ASP A 483 15.07 -5.53 -23.37
N MET A 484 15.75 -5.94 -22.32
CA MET A 484 17.17 -6.13 -22.23
C MET A 484 17.49 -7.49 -21.62
N ASP A 485 18.61 -8.09 -22.02
CA ASP A 485 19.09 -9.35 -21.42
C ASP A 485 19.63 -9.12 -20.01
N ARG A 486 20.24 -7.95 -19.81
CA ARG A 486 20.84 -7.53 -18.54
C ARG A 486 20.56 -6.07 -18.33
N GLU A 487 19.83 -5.80 -17.32
CA GLU A 487 19.38 -4.45 -16.99
C GLU A 487 19.96 -3.98 -15.68
N VAL A 488 20.53 -2.79 -15.69
CA VAL A 488 20.87 -2.03 -14.48
C VAL A 488 19.89 -0.87 -14.36
N GLN A 489 19.18 -0.81 -13.26
CA GLN A 489 18.29 0.32 -12.94
C GLN A 489 18.88 1.12 -11.78
N PHE A 490 19.01 2.41 -11.96
CA PHE A 490 19.29 3.34 -10.87
C PHE A 490 18.12 4.29 -10.71
N GLY A 491 17.67 4.49 -9.48
CA GLY A 491 16.60 5.43 -9.18
C GLY A 491 16.92 6.31 -7.97
N LEU A 492 16.49 7.55 -8.05
CA LEU A 492 16.57 8.54 -6.99
C LEU A 492 15.22 9.22 -6.86
N SER A 493 14.66 9.20 -5.67
CA SER A 493 13.39 9.87 -5.36
C SER A 493 13.61 10.93 -4.30
N LYS A 494 12.96 12.08 -4.46
CA LYS A 494 12.94 13.19 -3.50
C LYS A 494 11.53 13.58 -3.18
N THR A 495 11.16 13.46 -1.92
CA THR A 495 9.95 14.06 -1.36
C THR A 495 10.29 15.45 -0.85
N PHE A 496 9.81 16.48 -1.54
CA PHE A 496 10.04 17.89 -1.19
C PHE A 496 9.10 18.35 -0.09
N THR A 497 7.84 17.95 -0.21
CA THR A 497 6.78 18.18 0.78
C THR A 497 5.98 16.88 0.92
N PRO A 498 5.13 16.73 1.94
CA PRO A 498 4.23 15.56 2.01
C PRO A 498 3.34 15.37 0.76
N ARG A 499 3.25 16.40 -0.09
CA ARG A 499 2.42 16.41 -1.31
C ARG A 499 3.22 16.25 -2.59
N ASP A 500 4.52 16.56 -2.58
CA ASP A 500 5.36 16.62 -3.79
C ASP A 500 6.47 15.58 -3.74
N ASN A 501 6.49 14.73 -4.74
CA ASN A 501 7.56 13.76 -4.95
C ASN A 501 8.06 13.84 -6.39
N VAL A 502 9.38 13.87 -6.56
CA VAL A 502 10.05 13.76 -7.86
C VAL A 502 10.92 12.52 -7.84
N THR A 503 10.79 11.69 -8.85
CA THR A 503 11.57 10.48 -9.04
C THR A 503 12.28 10.56 -10.37
N PHE A 504 13.58 10.32 -10.35
CA PHE A 504 14.41 10.08 -11.52
C PHE A 504 14.80 8.60 -11.53
N MET A 505 14.71 7.96 -12.70
CA MET A 505 15.19 6.60 -12.91
C MET A 505 15.92 6.53 -14.25
N THR A 506 16.99 5.76 -14.31
CA THR A 506 17.65 5.38 -15.55
C THR A 506 17.69 3.87 -15.66
N ARG A 507 17.51 3.37 -16.88
CA ARG A 507 17.65 1.98 -17.26
C ARG A 507 18.85 1.87 -18.20
N TYR A 508 19.79 0.99 -17.90
CA TYR A 508 21.00 0.76 -18.65
C TYR A 508 21.07 -0.68 -19.14
N ASP A 509 21.28 -0.85 -20.44
CA ASP A 509 21.52 -2.15 -21.07
C ASP A 509 23.01 -2.51 -20.91
N GLU A 510 23.31 -3.40 -19.98
CA GLU A 510 24.68 -3.83 -19.72
C GLU A 510 25.24 -4.68 -20.87
N ALA A 511 24.41 -5.43 -21.57
CA ALA A 511 24.83 -6.22 -22.73
C ALA A 511 25.08 -5.35 -23.97
N GLY A 512 24.28 -4.31 -24.16
CA GLY A 512 24.41 -3.33 -25.25
C GLY A 512 25.34 -2.16 -24.94
N HIS A 513 25.82 -2.04 -23.70
CA HIS A 513 26.67 -0.95 -23.19
C HIS A 513 26.11 0.44 -23.46
N ASN A 514 24.79 0.61 -23.33
CA ASN A 514 24.13 1.89 -23.56
C ASN A 514 23.00 2.15 -22.56
N ILE A 515 22.68 3.44 -22.40
CA ILE A 515 21.49 3.83 -21.65
C ILE A 515 20.28 3.50 -22.52
N TYR A 516 19.33 2.76 -21.94
CA TYR A 516 18.11 2.38 -22.60
C TYR A 516 17.10 3.52 -22.54
N GLU A 517 16.87 4.08 -21.34
CA GLU A 517 15.98 5.23 -21.14
C GLU A 517 16.26 5.99 -19.85
N TYR A 518 15.84 7.25 -19.82
CA TYR A 518 15.68 8.05 -18.63
C TYR A 518 14.20 8.27 -18.36
N ILE A 519 13.77 8.14 -17.09
CA ILE A 519 12.40 8.34 -16.68
C ILE A 519 12.37 9.41 -15.60
N TRP A 520 11.56 10.44 -15.84
CA TRP A 520 11.28 11.50 -14.89
C TRP A 520 9.83 11.42 -14.50
N ARG A 521 9.55 11.31 -13.20
CA ARG A 521 8.19 11.27 -12.66
C ARG A 521 8.04 12.32 -11.60
N TRP A 522 7.05 13.20 -11.78
CA TRP A 522 6.60 14.12 -10.76
C TRP A 522 5.21 13.72 -10.33
N ARG A 523 5.01 13.62 -9.01
CA ARG A 523 3.74 13.33 -8.37
C ARG A 523 3.38 14.46 -7.42
N HIS A 524 2.18 15.00 -7.57
CA HIS A 524 1.61 15.98 -6.67
C HIS A 524 0.29 15.50 -6.09
N ASP A 525 0.19 15.45 -4.76
CA ASP A 525 -1.00 15.08 -4.03
C ASP A 525 -1.78 16.35 -3.66
N PHE A 526 -2.83 16.62 -4.42
CA PHE A 526 -3.89 17.53 -3.98
C PHE A 526 -4.74 16.81 -2.94
N CYS A 527 -5.51 17.55 -2.15
CA CYS A 527 -6.29 16.92 -1.09
C CYS A 527 -7.25 15.82 -1.62
N CYS A 528 -7.93 16.08 -2.74
CA CYS A 528 -8.97 15.22 -3.29
C CYS A 528 -8.51 14.42 -4.52
N PHE A 529 -7.34 14.67 -5.04
CA PHE A 529 -6.82 13.97 -6.20
C PHE A 529 -5.29 13.98 -6.24
N ARG A 530 -4.74 13.05 -6.97
CA ARG A 530 -3.31 12.92 -7.25
C ARG A 530 -3.08 13.13 -8.74
N LEU A 531 -2.10 13.95 -9.07
CA LEU A 531 -1.60 14.13 -10.42
C LEU A 531 -0.22 13.49 -10.52
N THR A 532 -0.03 12.63 -11.49
CA THR A 532 1.28 12.08 -11.83
C THR A 532 1.61 12.45 -13.27
N PHE A 533 2.73 13.11 -13.45
CA PHE A 533 3.34 13.40 -14.75
C PHE A 533 4.58 12.53 -14.91
N GLU A 534 4.70 11.85 -16.02
CA GLU A 534 5.87 11.04 -16.35
C GLU A 534 6.37 11.40 -17.75
N TYR A 535 7.69 11.55 -17.88
CA TYR A 535 8.40 11.73 -19.12
C TYR A 535 9.47 10.66 -19.25
N ARG A 536 9.50 9.97 -20.40
CA ARG A 536 10.46 8.94 -20.77
C ARG A 536 11.28 9.41 -21.96
N ASP A 537 12.59 9.56 -21.77
CA ASP A 537 13.56 9.84 -22.81
C ASP A 537 14.18 8.51 -23.25
N LYS A 538 13.66 7.93 -24.32
CA LYS A 538 14.04 6.62 -24.84
C LYS A 538 15.29 6.75 -25.71
N ARG A 539 16.39 6.11 -25.33
CA ARG A 539 17.69 6.19 -25.98
C ARG A 539 18.02 5.03 -26.90
N TYR A 540 17.15 4.04 -27.00
CA TYR A 540 17.31 2.92 -27.91
C TYR A 540 16.84 3.28 -29.34
N LYS A 541 17.40 2.59 -30.32
CA LYS A 541 17.10 2.84 -31.74
C LYS A 541 15.62 2.61 -32.06
N GLY A 542 14.94 3.66 -32.52
CA GLY A 542 13.52 3.63 -32.86
C GLY A 542 12.59 3.88 -31.68
N GLY A 543 13.14 4.25 -30.50
CA GLY A 543 12.37 4.77 -29.39
C GLY A 543 12.09 6.26 -29.60
N ASP A 544 10.82 6.66 -29.53
CA ASP A 544 10.42 8.06 -29.46
C ASP A 544 10.19 8.43 -28.00
N ASP A 545 10.52 9.66 -27.64
CA ASP A 545 10.24 10.18 -26.32
C ASP A 545 8.75 10.08 -26.03
N GLU A 546 8.40 9.78 -24.77
CA GLU A 546 7.02 9.56 -24.39
C GLU A 546 6.70 10.38 -23.12
N TRP A 547 5.53 10.97 -23.09
CA TRP A 547 5.02 11.58 -21.88
C TRP A 547 3.62 11.07 -21.55
N SER A 548 3.34 10.95 -20.26
CA SER A 548 2.03 10.55 -19.78
C SER A 548 1.60 11.40 -18.59
N VAL A 549 0.28 11.55 -18.46
CA VAL A 549 -0.37 12.19 -17.32
C VAL A 549 -1.41 11.26 -16.78
N GLN A 550 -1.36 11.00 -15.49
CA GLN A 550 -2.36 10.21 -14.78
C GLN A 550 -3.03 11.08 -13.71
N TYR A 551 -4.32 10.96 -13.63
CA TYR A 551 -5.14 11.67 -12.67
C TYR A 551 -5.97 10.67 -11.88
N GLU A 552 -5.69 10.56 -10.58
CA GLU A 552 -6.40 9.70 -9.64
C GLU A 552 -7.34 10.56 -8.79
N LEU A 553 -8.64 10.36 -8.95
CA LEU A 553 -9.64 11.01 -8.12
C LEU A 553 -9.68 10.34 -6.74
N PHE A 554 -9.70 11.18 -5.69
CA PHE A 554 -9.86 10.76 -4.29
C PHE A 554 -8.79 9.79 -3.78
N ARG A 555 -7.71 9.58 -4.54
CA ARG A 555 -6.58 8.70 -4.18
C ARG A 555 -6.98 7.23 -3.93
N TRP A 556 -8.05 6.75 -4.60
CA TRP A 556 -8.57 5.38 -4.51
C TRP A 556 -8.46 4.64 -5.84
#